data_8d5d2d0a5bcacc4c4807c74331ed9ac9
#
_entry.id   8d5d2d0a5bcacc4c4807c74331ed9ac9
#
_cell.length_a   1.000
_cell.length_b   1.000
_cell.length_c   1.000
_cell.angle_alpha   90.00
_cell.angle_beta   90.00
_cell.angle_gamma   90.00
#
_symmetry.space_group_name_H-M   'P 1'
#
loop_
_entity.id
_entity.type
_entity.pdbx_description
1 polymer ?
#
loop_
_entity_poly.entity_id
_entity_poly.type
_entity_poly.pdbx_seq_one_letter_code
_entity_poly.pdbx_strand_id
1 'polypeptide(L)'
;MSKDVLIIGAGLGGLLCGRILSRRGVTVTVLEADSFPGGILHGFEWEGAMCERGFHSVGGLAPGEPLEKIFRPLGLMDLPWYRADADEGLGFLRLNTRSDFEMEHILGPFARSTWRLEGGGTTLSKALADGLDIRYGKKVSAIENQAVTCEDGSSFKADAIISDLHPAVTMGLVRDHVRPAYIKRLARLQNGPDIFSVHCLMEPGCVPWQSGAIFLDGSLMIHFDEPGTNILELMCFGPGNPDEMIARAAVRLTGLKVLKYHACLNQGYGIQKASNADFISAQTPLPWLFLTGQNLGLHGILGTSISALNTCKMIQL
;
A
#
# COMPACT_ATOMS: atom_id res chain seq x y z
N MET A 1 14.99 -0.53 30.28
CA MET A 1 14.14 0.60 29.82
C MET A 1 13.52 0.17 28.50
N SER A 2 12.21 0.32 28.33
CA SER A 2 11.59 0.09 27.01
C SER A 2 12.17 1.08 26.02
N LYS A 3 12.48 0.61 24.80
CA LYS A 3 12.92 1.50 23.73
C LYS A 3 11.71 2.24 23.17
N ASP A 4 11.91 3.51 22.86
CA ASP A 4 10.92 4.33 22.18
C ASP A 4 11.20 4.31 20.68
N VAL A 5 10.18 4.01 19.88
CA VAL A 5 10.25 3.98 18.43
C VAL A 5 9.31 5.02 17.83
N LEU A 6 9.85 5.85 16.96
CA LEU A 6 9.09 6.82 16.18
C LEU A 6 8.92 6.31 14.75
N ILE A 7 7.71 6.37 14.24
CA ILE A 7 7.40 5.96 12.86
C ILE A 7 6.93 7.17 12.07
N ILE A 8 7.51 7.37 10.88
CA ILE A 8 7.14 8.44 9.95
C ILE A 8 6.29 7.86 8.84
N GLY A 9 5.02 8.27 8.79
CA GLY A 9 4.00 7.80 7.87
C GLY A 9 3.12 6.70 8.46
N ALA A 10 1.80 6.91 8.42
CA ALA A 10 0.78 5.93 8.77
C ALA A 10 0.24 5.20 7.53
N GLY A 11 1.08 4.95 6.52
CA GLY A 11 0.80 4.03 5.45
C GLY A 11 0.81 2.57 5.94
N LEU A 12 0.58 1.62 5.06
CA LEU A 12 0.52 0.19 5.42
C LEU A 12 1.79 -0.29 6.13
N GLY A 13 2.97 0.10 5.65
CA GLY A 13 4.25 -0.31 6.23
C GLY A 13 4.44 0.25 7.63
N GLY A 14 4.18 1.54 7.82
CA GLY A 14 4.27 2.21 9.11
C GLY A 14 3.29 1.65 10.15
N LEU A 15 2.02 1.47 9.76
CA LEU A 15 1.00 0.88 10.62
C LEU A 15 1.32 -0.55 11.03
N LEU A 16 1.80 -1.39 10.10
CA LEU A 16 2.24 -2.75 10.41
C LEU A 16 3.44 -2.76 11.37
N CYS A 17 4.44 -1.92 11.14
CA CYS A 17 5.56 -1.78 12.08
C CYS A 17 5.07 -1.36 13.46
N GLY A 18 4.20 -0.36 13.53
CA GLY A 18 3.60 0.10 14.78
C GLY A 18 2.89 -1.02 15.53
N ARG A 19 2.03 -1.75 14.84
CA ARG A 19 1.26 -2.86 15.40
C ARG A 19 2.15 -4.02 15.87
N ILE A 20 3.16 -4.37 15.08
CA ILE A 20 4.11 -5.45 15.43
C ILE A 20 4.94 -5.06 16.66
N LEU A 21 5.46 -3.85 16.70
CA LEU A 21 6.32 -3.39 17.80
C LEU A 21 5.53 -3.17 19.08
N SER A 22 4.34 -2.55 19.03
CA SER A 22 3.46 -2.38 20.20
C SER A 22 3.09 -3.71 20.83
N ARG A 23 2.83 -4.76 20.04
CA ARG A 23 2.57 -6.11 20.55
C ARG A 23 3.79 -6.77 21.20
N ARG A 24 4.99 -6.26 20.95
CA ARG A 24 6.22 -6.66 21.63
C ARG A 24 6.54 -5.82 22.87
N GLY A 25 5.64 -4.92 23.27
CA GLY A 25 5.80 -4.04 24.42
C GLY A 25 6.70 -2.83 24.18
N VAL A 26 6.92 -2.45 22.93
CA VAL A 26 7.67 -1.24 22.57
C VAL A 26 6.74 -0.04 22.62
N THR A 27 7.20 1.09 23.15
CA THR A 27 6.49 2.37 23.03
C THR A 27 6.63 2.88 21.61
N VAL A 28 5.50 3.08 20.92
CA VAL A 28 5.50 3.51 19.52
C VAL A 28 4.66 4.78 19.38
N THR A 29 5.23 5.78 18.72
CA THR A 29 4.51 6.97 18.23
C THR A 29 4.60 7.01 16.71
N VAL A 30 3.47 7.21 16.03
CA VAL A 30 3.40 7.36 14.57
C VAL A 30 3.10 8.80 14.22
N LEU A 31 3.88 9.40 13.31
CA LEU A 31 3.63 10.74 12.76
C LEU A 31 3.03 10.60 11.37
N GLU A 32 1.86 11.19 11.17
CA GLU A 32 1.13 11.18 9.90
C GLU A 32 0.85 12.61 9.45
N ALA A 33 1.10 12.89 8.18
CA ALA A 33 0.88 14.21 7.59
C ALA A 33 -0.61 14.51 7.37
N ASP A 34 -1.37 13.49 7.00
CA ASP A 34 -2.81 13.59 6.76
C ASP A 34 -3.61 13.56 8.07
N SER A 35 -4.92 13.75 7.98
CA SER A 35 -5.87 13.66 9.10
C SER A 35 -6.40 12.24 9.33
N PHE A 36 -5.93 11.25 8.58
CA PHE A 36 -6.38 9.85 8.62
C PHE A 36 -5.21 8.90 8.33
N PRO A 37 -5.28 7.65 8.83
CA PRO A 37 -4.26 6.63 8.55
C PRO A 37 -4.54 5.90 7.25
N GLY A 38 -3.53 5.23 6.71
CA GLY A 38 -3.67 4.27 5.61
C GLY A 38 -2.95 4.67 4.33
N GLY A 39 -2.65 5.96 4.15
CA GLY A 39 -2.09 6.43 2.88
C GLY A 39 -2.97 6.03 1.70
N ILE A 40 -2.42 5.32 0.71
CA ILE A 40 -3.17 4.87 -0.47
C ILE A 40 -4.26 3.81 -0.17
N LEU A 41 -4.22 3.16 0.99
CA LEU A 41 -5.29 2.26 1.42
C LEU A 41 -6.55 3.00 1.85
N HIS A 42 -6.41 4.29 2.23
CA HIS A 42 -7.56 5.08 2.60
C HIS A 42 -8.34 5.49 1.36
N GLY A 43 -9.57 4.99 1.21
CA GLY A 43 -10.49 5.34 0.15
C GLY A 43 -10.93 6.80 0.19
N PHE A 44 -11.83 7.16 -0.68
CA PHE A 44 -12.48 8.46 -0.68
C PHE A 44 -13.98 8.30 -0.91
N GLU A 45 -14.75 9.22 -0.34
CA GLU A 45 -16.21 9.20 -0.51
C GLU A 45 -16.58 9.87 -1.85
N TRP A 46 -17.35 9.13 -2.67
CA TRP A 46 -17.89 9.66 -3.92
C TRP A 46 -19.26 9.02 -4.21
N GLU A 47 -20.23 9.89 -4.57
CA GLU A 47 -21.62 9.49 -4.89
C GLU A 47 -22.26 8.57 -3.80
N GLY A 48 -21.94 8.85 -2.54
CA GLY A 48 -22.46 8.09 -1.38
C GLY A 48 -21.83 6.73 -1.15
N ALA A 49 -20.75 6.40 -1.86
CA ALA A 49 -19.98 5.18 -1.68
C ALA A 49 -18.52 5.50 -1.30
N MET A 50 -17.87 4.59 -0.59
CA MET A 50 -16.44 4.64 -0.30
C MET A 50 -15.71 3.97 -1.46
N CYS A 51 -15.05 4.76 -2.29
CA CYS A 51 -14.25 4.30 -3.42
C CYS A 51 -12.82 3.98 -3.01
N GLU A 52 -12.25 2.91 -3.54
CA GLU A 52 -10.88 2.49 -3.27
C GLU A 52 -9.87 3.32 -4.09
N ARG A 53 -8.65 3.46 -3.55
CA ARG A 53 -7.51 4.07 -4.26
C ARG A 53 -6.42 3.07 -4.60
N GLY A 54 -6.22 2.07 -3.76
CA GLY A 54 -5.11 1.13 -3.91
C GLY A 54 -5.35 -0.21 -3.22
N PHE A 55 -6.58 -0.49 -2.80
CA PHE A 55 -6.96 -1.76 -2.22
C PHE A 55 -8.12 -2.38 -2.99
N HIS A 56 -7.85 -3.43 -3.75
CA HIS A 56 -8.88 -4.09 -4.55
C HIS A 56 -9.10 -5.52 -4.09
N SER A 57 -8.02 -6.28 -4.01
CA SER A 57 -8.01 -7.64 -3.51
C SER A 57 -6.63 -8.02 -3.00
N VAL A 58 -6.56 -9.02 -2.17
CA VAL A 58 -5.30 -9.56 -1.64
C VAL A 58 -5.23 -11.06 -1.85
N GLY A 59 -4.02 -11.54 -2.13
CA GLY A 59 -3.70 -12.96 -2.10
C GLY A 59 -3.04 -13.36 -0.79
N GLY A 60 -2.99 -14.67 -0.54
CA GLY A 60 -2.18 -15.22 0.54
C GLY A 60 -2.84 -15.23 1.93
N LEU A 61 -4.18 -15.18 2.02
CA LEU A 61 -4.94 -15.22 3.28
C LEU A 61 -5.53 -16.59 3.62
N ALA A 62 -5.45 -17.59 2.73
CA ALA A 62 -5.90 -18.93 3.08
C ALA A 62 -5.03 -19.55 4.20
N PRO A 63 -5.57 -20.52 4.97
CA PRO A 63 -4.83 -21.15 6.06
C PRO A 63 -3.46 -21.66 5.62
N GLY A 64 -2.40 -21.22 6.31
CA GLY A 64 -1.01 -21.56 6.02
C GLY A 64 -0.32 -20.72 4.96
N GLU A 65 -1.02 -19.82 4.29
CA GLU A 65 -0.43 -18.86 3.33
C GLU A 65 0.36 -17.73 4.04
N PRO A 66 1.27 -17.05 3.35
CA PRO A 66 2.19 -16.09 3.99
C PRO A 66 1.51 -14.90 4.65
N LEU A 67 0.51 -14.29 4.00
CA LEU A 67 -0.15 -13.12 4.56
C LEU A 67 -1.03 -13.48 5.76
N GLU A 68 -1.66 -14.64 5.73
CA GLU A 68 -2.41 -15.19 6.86
C GLU A 68 -1.51 -15.33 8.11
N LYS A 69 -0.30 -15.88 7.94
CA LYS A 69 0.68 -16.02 9.03
C LYS A 69 1.12 -14.69 9.64
N ILE A 70 1.11 -13.63 8.83
CA ILE A 70 1.44 -12.27 9.29
C ILE A 70 0.23 -11.64 9.98
N PHE A 71 -0.95 -11.77 9.40
CA PHE A 71 -2.16 -11.09 9.85
C PHE A 71 -2.79 -11.74 11.08
N ARG A 72 -2.73 -13.06 11.20
CA ARG A 72 -3.31 -13.81 12.32
C ARG A 72 -2.79 -13.33 13.69
N PRO A 73 -1.47 -13.24 13.96
CA PRO A 73 -0.99 -12.74 15.25
C PRO A 73 -1.28 -11.27 15.49
N LEU A 74 -1.69 -10.51 14.47
CA LEU A 74 -2.08 -9.11 14.60
C LEU A 74 -3.58 -8.91 14.81
N GLY A 75 -4.38 -10.00 14.79
CA GLY A 75 -5.84 -9.94 14.92
C GLY A 75 -6.56 -9.45 13.67
N LEU A 76 -5.88 -9.43 12.53
CA LEU A 76 -6.44 -8.92 11.28
C LEU A 76 -7.26 -9.97 10.52
N MET A 77 -7.18 -11.23 10.91
CA MET A 77 -7.99 -12.30 10.32
C MET A 77 -9.44 -12.29 10.81
N ASP A 78 -9.74 -11.56 11.88
CA ASP A 78 -11.08 -11.41 12.43
C ASP A 78 -11.90 -10.33 11.71
N LEU A 79 -11.29 -9.62 10.77
CA LEU A 79 -11.97 -8.66 9.89
C LEU A 79 -12.88 -9.38 8.90
N PRO A 80 -13.92 -8.71 8.35
CA PRO A 80 -14.90 -9.30 7.46
C PRO A 80 -14.31 -9.58 6.06
N TRP A 81 -13.36 -10.52 6.01
CA TRP A 81 -12.79 -11.02 4.77
C TRP A 81 -13.77 -11.95 4.06
N TYR A 82 -13.91 -11.79 2.75
CA TYR A 82 -14.63 -12.73 1.92
C TYR A 82 -13.81 -13.13 0.71
N ARG A 83 -14.07 -14.34 0.22
CA ARG A 83 -13.33 -14.86 -0.93
C ARG A 83 -13.87 -14.21 -2.19
N ALA A 84 -13.00 -13.65 -3.01
CA ALA A 84 -13.34 -13.21 -4.35
C ALA A 84 -13.39 -14.42 -5.27
N ASP A 85 -14.36 -14.44 -6.20
CA ASP A 85 -14.39 -15.46 -7.25
C ASP A 85 -13.14 -15.29 -8.11
N ALA A 86 -12.41 -16.40 -8.26
CA ALA A 86 -11.19 -16.42 -9.03
C ALA A 86 -11.54 -16.46 -10.52
N ASP A 87 -11.81 -15.32 -11.11
CA ASP A 87 -11.56 -15.17 -12.53
C ASP A 87 -10.08 -14.84 -12.68
N GLU A 88 -9.26 -15.86 -12.95
CA GLU A 88 -7.83 -15.80 -13.30
C GLU A 88 -6.98 -14.71 -12.61
N GLY A 89 -7.28 -14.46 -11.34
CA GLY A 89 -6.93 -13.26 -10.57
C GLY A 89 -5.47 -13.05 -10.21
N LEU A 90 -4.56 -13.85 -10.74
CA LEU A 90 -3.12 -13.60 -10.68
C LEU A 90 -2.62 -12.76 -11.87
N GLY A 91 -3.50 -12.42 -12.80
CA GLY A 91 -3.17 -11.52 -13.93
C GLY A 91 -2.66 -10.14 -13.51
N PHE A 92 -2.98 -9.70 -12.29
CA PHE A 92 -2.49 -8.44 -11.75
C PHE A 92 -0.97 -8.44 -11.49
N LEU A 93 -0.38 -9.60 -11.27
CA LEU A 93 1.08 -9.76 -11.14
C LEU A 93 1.79 -9.87 -12.50
N ARG A 94 1.08 -9.96 -13.61
CA ARG A 94 1.64 -9.92 -14.96
C ARG A 94 1.91 -8.48 -15.43
N LEU A 95 2.60 -7.72 -14.62
CA LEU A 95 3.25 -6.52 -15.13
C LEU A 95 4.39 -6.97 -16.05
N ASN A 96 4.46 -6.41 -17.25
CA ASN A 96 5.33 -6.83 -18.37
C ASN A 96 6.83 -6.56 -18.16
N THR A 97 7.34 -6.58 -16.94
CA THR A 97 8.74 -6.39 -16.62
C THR A 97 9.39 -7.69 -16.15
N ARG A 98 10.68 -7.85 -16.37
CA ARG A 98 11.44 -9.01 -15.89
C ARG A 98 11.38 -9.18 -14.37
N SER A 99 11.28 -8.07 -13.63
CA SER A 99 11.14 -8.06 -12.17
C SER A 99 9.78 -8.58 -11.72
N ASP A 100 8.72 -8.35 -12.50
CA ASP A 100 7.37 -8.82 -12.17
C ASP A 100 7.27 -10.33 -12.37
N PHE A 101 7.93 -10.87 -13.38
CA PHE A 101 8.03 -12.32 -13.59
C PHE A 101 8.75 -13.02 -12.44
N GLU A 102 9.83 -12.42 -11.91
CA GLU A 102 10.53 -12.94 -10.73
C GLU A 102 9.66 -12.83 -9.46
N MET A 103 8.89 -11.77 -9.32
CA MET A 103 7.93 -11.59 -8.24
C MET A 103 6.78 -12.60 -8.31
N GLU A 104 6.24 -12.86 -9.50
CA GLU A 104 5.24 -13.89 -9.72
C GLU A 104 5.78 -15.28 -9.34
N HIS A 105 7.02 -15.58 -9.68
CA HIS A 105 7.68 -16.84 -9.29
C HIS A 105 7.91 -16.96 -7.79
N ILE A 106 8.20 -15.86 -7.11
CA ILE A 106 8.44 -15.84 -5.66
C ILE A 106 7.14 -15.84 -4.87
N LEU A 107 6.16 -15.03 -5.26
CA LEU A 107 4.93 -14.83 -4.50
C LEU A 107 3.73 -15.59 -5.06
N GLY A 108 3.68 -15.84 -6.36
CA GLY A 108 2.58 -16.54 -7.01
C GLY A 108 2.27 -17.92 -6.43
N PRO A 109 3.27 -18.78 -6.11
CA PRO A 109 3.03 -20.05 -5.45
C PRO A 109 2.39 -19.93 -4.06
N PHE A 110 2.51 -18.75 -3.42
CA PHE A 110 2.04 -18.49 -2.07
C PHE A 110 0.72 -17.71 -2.02
N ALA A 111 0.27 -17.14 -3.14
CA ALA A 111 -0.95 -16.34 -3.22
C ALA A 111 -2.01 -17.08 -4.07
N ARG A 112 -2.40 -18.28 -3.64
CA ARG A 112 -3.33 -19.15 -4.38
C ARG A 112 -4.81 -18.78 -4.21
N SER A 113 -5.11 -17.91 -3.25
CA SER A 113 -6.47 -17.48 -2.95
C SER A 113 -6.56 -15.97 -3.09
N THR A 114 -7.69 -15.48 -3.59
CA THR A 114 -8.00 -14.06 -3.71
C THR A 114 -9.10 -13.70 -2.73
N TRP A 115 -8.90 -12.62 -1.98
CA TRP A 115 -9.79 -12.17 -0.93
C TRP A 115 -10.07 -10.69 -1.07
N ARG A 116 -11.25 -10.29 -0.67
CA ARG A 116 -11.65 -8.89 -0.48
C ARG A 116 -12.00 -8.65 0.97
N LEU A 117 -12.00 -7.39 1.36
CA LEU A 117 -12.36 -6.96 2.70
C LEU A 117 -13.56 -6.03 2.60
N GLU A 118 -14.60 -6.27 3.37
CA GLU A 118 -15.73 -5.36 3.46
C GLU A 118 -15.27 -3.99 4.00
N GLY A 119 -15.64 -2.92 3.30
CA GLY A 119 -15.13 -1.57 3.55
C GLY A 119 -13.65 -1.37 3.21
N GLY A 120 -13.05 -2.31 2.50
CA GLY A 120 -11.78 -2.21 1.80
C GLY A 120 -10.57 -1.81 2.62
N GLY A 121 -9.66 -1.06 1.97
CA GLY A 121 -8.42 -0.58 2.59
C GLY A 121 -8.64 0.36 3.77
N THR A 122 -9.74 1.09 3.79
CA THR A 122 -10.12 1.95 4.92
C THR A 122 -10.38 1.13 6.18
N THR A 123 -11.06 -0.02 6.07
CA THR A 123 -11.27 -0.95 7.19
C THR A 123 -9.94 -1.54 7.69
N LEU A 124 -9.07 -1.97 6.78
CA LEU A 124 -7.76 -2.51 7.14
C LEU A 124 -6.89 -1.46 7.85
N SER A 125 -6.84 -0.23 7.33
CA SER A 125 -6.02 0.83 7.92
C SER A 125 -6.52 1.26 9.30
N LYS A 126 -7.83 1.35 9.50
CA LYS A 126 -8.42 1.62 10.82
C LYS A 126 -8.11 0.51 11.83
N ALA A 127 -8.24 -0.75 11.43
CA ALA A 127 -7.92 -1.89 12.29
C ALA A 127 -6.43 -1.93 12.67
N LEU A 128 -5.54 -1.58 11.76
CA LEU A 128 -4.11 -1.47 12.03
C LEU A 128 -3.78 -0.30 12.94
N ALA A 129 -4.47 0.82 12.79
CA ALA A 129 -4.28 2.04 13.58
C ALA A 129 -4.82 1.94 15.01
N ASP A 130 -5.77 1.03 15.24
CA ASP A 130 -6.42 0.87 16.53
C ASP A 130 -5.42 0.59 17.66
N GLY A 131 -5.49 1.40 18.74
CA GLY A 131 -4.59 1.33 19.89
C GLY A 131 -3.16 1.85 19.65
N LEU A 132 -2.83 2.43 18.48
CA LEU A 132 -1.58 3.11 18.25
C LEU A 132 -1.66 4.60 18.61
N ASP A 133 -0.57 5.16 19.16
CA ASP A 133 -0.41 6.62 19.33
C ASP A 133 -0.06 7.25 17.98
N ILE A 134 -1.06 7.69 17.23
CA ILE A 134 -0.87 8.35 15.93
C ILE A 134 -1.10 9.85 16.08
N ARG A 135 -0.10 10.63 15.67
CA ARG A 135 -0.13 12.09 15.65
C ARG A 135 -0.40 12.56 14.23
N TYR A 136 -1.63 12.96 13.96
CA TYR A 136 -2.06 13.47 12.66
C TYR A 136 -1.66 14.93 12.43
N GLY A 137 -1.61 15.35 11.15
CA GLY A 137 -1.18 16.69 10.76
C GLY A 137 0.30 16.95 11.02
N LYS A 138 1.11 15.90 11.20
CA LYS A 138 2.53 15.97 11.53
C LYS A 138 3.39 15.68 10.32
N LYS A 139 3.41 16.62 9.37
CA LYS A 139 4.27 16.52 8.19
C LYS A 139 5.72 16.78 8.58
N VAL A 140 6.56 15.77 8.39
CA VAL A 140 7.99 15.81 8.75
C VAL A 140 8.76 16.69 7.78
N SER A 141 9.61 17.58 8.30
CA SER A 141 10.47 18.51 7.55
C SER A 141 11.97 18.25 7.73
N ALA A 142 12.38 17.61 8.82
CA ALA A 142 13.78 17.25 9.05
C ALA A 142 13.92 16.04 9.97
N ILE A 143 15.02 15.30 9.79
CA ILE A 143 15.46 14.16 10.63
C ILE A 143 16.92 14.41 11.00
N GLU A 144 17.23 14.52 12.27
CA GLU A 144 18.59 14.82 12.75
C GLU A 144 18.79 14.34 14.19
N ASN A 145 19.92 13.71 14.48
CA ASN A 145 20.31 13.31 15.84
C ASN A 145 19.22 12.52 16.59
N GLN A 146 18.59 11.52 15.94
CA GLN A 146 17.50 10.73 16.51
C GLN A 146 16.24 11.56 16.84
N ALA A 147 16.08 12.72 16.23
CA ALA A 147 14.92 13.57 16.37
C ALA A 147 14.29 13.85 15.01
N VAL A 148 12.97 14.04 15.02
CA VAL A 148 12.17 14.39 13.86
C VAL A 148 11.50 15.73 14.14
N THR A 149 11.66 16.68 13.23
CA THR A 149 10.99 17.99 13.29
C THR A 149 9.88 18.02 12.22
N CYS A 150 8.72 18.53 12.58
CA CYS A 150 7.58 18.71 11.69
C CYS A 150 7.48 20.15 11.18
N GLU A 151 6.71 20.36 10.10
CA GLU A 151 6.48 21.70 9.53
C GLU A 151 5.83 22.69 10.52
N ASP A 152 5.04 22.19 11.46
CA ASP A 152 4.41 23.00 12.54
C ASP A 152 5.37 23.37 13.68
N GLY A 153 6.65 23.03 13.57
CA GLY A 153 7.67 23.27 14.57
C GLY A 153 7.72 22.27 15.73
N SER A 154 6.81 21.31 15.80
CA SER A 154 6.88 20.25 16.81
C SER A 154 8.08 19.33 16.54
N SER A 155 8.68 18.79 17.61
CA SER A 155 9.82 17.88 17.52
C SER A 155 9.61 16.67 18.41
N PHE A 156 10.04 15.51 17.92
CA PHE A 156 9.91 14.20 18.57
C PHE A 156 11.26 13.49 18.56
N LYS A 157 11.62 12.85 19.67
CA LYS A 157 12.89 12.11 19.82
C LYS A 157 12.59 10.67 20.19
N ALA A 158 13.37 9.73 19.64
CA ALA A 158 13.22 8.30 19.94
C ALA A 158 14.56 7.57 19.80
N ASP A 159 14.66 6.36 20.38
CA ASP A 159 15.86 5.51 20.28
C ASP A 159 16.04 4.94 18.87
N ALA A 160 14.92 4.73 18.14
CA ALA A 160 14.93 4.31 16.76
C ALA A 160 13.81 5.02 15.98
N ILE A 161 14.08 5.29 14.70
CA ILE A 161 13.12 5.90 13.78
C ILE A 161 12.92 4.95 12.61
N ILE A 162 11.66 4.69 12.26
CA ILE A 162 11.26 3.95 11.06
C ILE A 162 10.59 4.92 10.10
N SER A 163 10.99 4.96 8.84
CA SER A 163 10.33 5.76 7.81
C SER A 163 9.61 4.87 6.80
N ASP A 164 8.30 5.07 6.64
CA ASP A 164 7.45 4.48 5.60
C ASP A 164 7.35 5.39 4.35
N LEU A 165 8.14 6.45 4.32
CA LEU A 165 8.24 7.32 3.16
C LEU A 165 9.12 6.68 2.07
N HIS A 166 9.00 7.19 0.85
CA HIS A 166 9.91 6.80 -0.22
C HIS A 166 11.38 7.02 0.21
N PRO A 167 12.30 6.06 -0.02
CA PRO A 167 13.68 6.11 0.48
C PRO A 167 14.43 7.40 0.12
N ALA A 168 14.24 7.92 -1.11
CA ALA A 168 14.86 9.16 -1.53
C ALA A 168 14.27 10.38 -0.80
N VAL A 169 12.97 10.37 -0.49
CA VAL A 169 12.31 11.42 0.30
C VAL A 169 12.86 11.39 1.73
N THR A 170 12.93 10.21 2.35
CA THR A 170 13.52 10.06 3.69
C THR A 170 14.93 10.65 3.74
N MET A 171 15.80 10.28 2.80
CA MET A 171 17.17 10.79 2.79
C MET A 171 17.26 12.29 2.48
N GLY A 172 16.29 12.86 1.78
CA GLY A 172 16.16 14.31 1.58
C GLY A 172 15.84 15.08 2.85
N LEU A 173 15.20 14.42 3.83
CA LEU A 173 14.87 14.99 5.14
C LEU A 173 16.01 14.86 6.16
N VAL A 174 16.95 13.93 5.95
CA VAL A 174 18.08 13.68 6.87
C VAL A 174 19.09 14.82 6.81
N ARG A 175 19.49 15.34 7.98
CA ARG A 175 20.50 16.39 8.14
C ARG A 175 21.84 15.84 8.64
N ASP A 176 21.84 14.64 9.24
CA ASP A 176 23.07 13.96 9.63
C ASP A 176 23.92 13.60 8.40
N HIS A 177 25.23 13.44 8.63
CA HIS A 177 26.15 13.09 7.56
C HIS A 177 25.88 11.68 7.04
N VAL A 178 25.44 11.59 5.79
CA VAL A 178 25.29 10.33 5.04
C VAL A 178 26.19 10.40 3.80
N ARG A 179 26.89 9.30 3.51
CA ARG A 179 27.78 9.24 2.34
C ARG A 179 27.04 9.65 1.06
N PRO A 180 27.54 10.62 0.27
CA PRO A 180 26.88 11.10 -0.94
C PRO A 180 26.55 10.00 -1.96
N ALA A 181 27.36 8.94 -2.01
CA ALA A 181 27.13 7.80 -2.88
C ALA A 181 25.81 7.05 -2.54
N TYR A 182 25.47 6.94 -1.25
CA TYR A 182 24.22 6.32 -0.81
C TYR A 182 23.02 7.18 -1.22
N ILE A 183 23.06 8.48 -0.98
CA ILE A 183 22.00 9.42 -1.37
C ILE A 183 21.81 9.41 -2.89
N LYS A 184 22.91 9.49 -3.67
CA LYS A 184 22.86 9.43 -5.14
C LYS A 184 22.26 8.11 -5.66
N ARG A 185 22.55 6.99 -4.99
CA ARG A 185 21.94 5.68 -5.34
C ARG A 185 20.43 5.73 -5.17
N LEU A 186 19.92 6.23 -4.05
CA LEU A 186 18.49 6.31 -3.79
C LEU A 186 17.79 7.32 -4.71
N ALA A 187 18.44 8.44 -5.02
CA ALA A 187 17.89 9.44 -5.94
C ALA A 187 17.76 8.95 -7.41
N ARG A 188 18.42 7.83 -7.76
CA ARG A 188 18.32 7.20 -9.09
C ARG A 188 17.21 6.18 -9.18
N LEU A 189 16.57 5.84 -8.06
CA LEU A 189 15.45 4.92 -8.06
C LEU A 189 14.30 5.52 -8.87
N GLN A 190 13.81 4.76 -9.82
CA GLN A 190 12.64 5.14 -10.59
C GLN A 190 11.40 4.61 -9.88
N ASN A 191 10.38 5.43 -9.80
CA ASN A 191 9.08 4.98 -9.33
C ASN A 191 8.51 3.94 -10.28
N GLY A 192 7.74 3.00 -9.76
CA GLY A 192 6.89 2.13 -10.54
C GLY A 192 5.85 2.95 -11.34
N PRO A 193 5.08 2.31 -12.19
CA PRO A 193 4.08 3.00 -12.98
C PRO A 193 3.04 3.65 -12.07
N ASP A 194 2.54 4.79 -12.50
CA ASP A 194 1.35 5.39 -11.89
C ASP A 194 0.14 4.50 -12.17
N ILE A 195 -0.86 4.58 -11.31
CA ILE A 195 -2.13 3.89 -11.48
C ILE A 195 -3.18 4.95 -11.81
N PHE A 196 -3.78 4.82 -12.99
CA PHE A 196 -4.90 5.65 -13.40
C PHE A 196 -6.20 4.89 -13.19
N SER A 197 -7.10 5.44 -12.35
CA SER A 197 -8.39 4.86 -12.01
C SER A 197 -9.53 5.74 -12.47
N VAL A 198 -10.62 5.11 -12.96
CA VAL A 198 -11.87 5.76 -13.32
C VAL A 198 -13.00 5.05 -12.56
N HIS A 199 -13.56 5.74 -11.58
CA HIS A 199 -14.73 5.27 -10.83
C HIS A 199 -15.98 5.68 -11.59
N CYS A 200 -16.80 4.71 -12.00
CA CYS A 200 -17.98 4.90 -12.82
C CYS A 200 -19.23 4.62 -12.00
N LEU A 201 -20.10 5.60 -11.83
CA LEU A 201 -21.45 5.38 -11.32
C LEU A 201 -22.29 4.79 -12.45
N MET A 202 -22.79 3.58 -12.26
CA MET A 202 -23.61 2.87 -13.24
C MET A 202 -25.12 3.09 -13.01
N GLU A 203 -25.90 2.96 -14.08
CA GLU A 203 -27.35 2.76 -13.94
C GLU A 203 -27.61 1.47 -13.15
N PRO A 204 -28.44 1.53 -12.08
CA PRO A 204 -28.70 0.35 -11.25
C PRO A 204 -29.20 -0.85 -12.06
N GLY A 205 -28.54 -2.00 -11.87
CA GLY A 205 -28.93 -3.25 -12.53
C GLY A 205 -28.58 -3.36 -14.02
N CYS A 206 -27.85 -2.40 -14.59
CA CYS A 206 -27.45 -2.46 -16.00
C CYS A 206 -26.49 -3.60 -16.32
N VAL A 207 -25.68 -4.00 -15.34
CA VAL A 207 -24.81 -5.20 -15.39
C VAL A 207 -24.85 -5.91 -14.04
N PRO A 208 -24.72 -7.28 -14.01
CA PRO A 208 -24.66 -8.01 -12.76
C PRO A 208 -23.36 -7.70 -12.02
N TRP A 209 -23.48 -7.57 -10.69
CA TRP A 209 -22.31 -7.41 -9.81
C TRP A 209 -21.44 -8.68 -9.80
N GLN A 210 -20.11 -8.51 -9.71
CA GLN A 210 -19.15 -9.60 -9.64
C GLN A 210 -18.14 -9.33 -8.51
N SER A 211 -17.78 -10.36 -7.77
CA SER A 211 -16.82 -10.24 -6.65
C SER A 211 -15.37 -10.21 -7.09
N GLY A 212 -15.06 -10.72 -8.28
CA GLY A 212 -13.72 -10.76 -8.86
C GLY A 212 -13.39 -9.57 -9.75
N ALA A 213 -12.11 -9.40 -10.06
CA ALA A 213 -11.66 -8.44 -11.05
C ALA A 213 -11.62 -9.08 -12.45
N ILE A 214 -11.98 -8.31 -13.46
CA ILE A 214 -11.88 -8.71 -14.87
C ILE A 214 -10.67 -8.01 -15.49
N PHE A 215 -9.81 -8.77 -16.17
CA PHE A 215 -8.65 -8.21 -16.87
C PHE A 215 -8.88 -8.25 -18.40
N LEU A 216 -8.82 -7.09 -19.03
CA LEU A 216 -8.91 -6.93 -20.46
C LEU A 216 -7.52 -6.69 -21.07
N ASP A 217 -7.10 -7.59 -21.95
CA ASP A 217 -5.86 -7.50 -22.73
C ASP A 217 -4.60 -7.20 -21.88
N GLY A 218 -4.60 -7.63 -20.62
CA GLY A 218 -3.50 -7.39 -19.67
C GLY A 218 -3.21 -5.91 -19.34
N SER A 219 -4.09 -4.99 -19.77
CA SER A 219 -3.85 -3.54 -19.62
C SER A 219 -4.95 -2.77 -18.90
N LEU A 220 -6.16 -3.31 -18.85
CA LEU A 220 -7.30 -2.71 -18.16
C LEU A 220 -7.88 -3.69 -17.16
N MET A 221 -7.95 -3.30 -15.89
CA MET A 221 -8.69 -4.01 -14.87
C MET A 221 -10.06 -3.38 -14.68
N ILE A 222 -11.08 -4.22 -14.56
CA ILE A 222 -12.44 -3.84 -14.21
C ILE A 222 -12.73 -4.44 -12.85
N HIS A 223 -13.12 -3.63 -11.90
CA HIS A 223 -13.41 -4.03 -10.54
C HIS A 223 -14.75 -3.45 -10.10
N PHE A 224 -15.65 -4.30 -9.59
CA PHE A 224 -16.89 -3.83 -9.00
C PHE A 224 -16.63 -3.48 -7.54
N ASP A 225 -17.07 -2.32 -7.13
CA ASP A 225 -17.02 -1.89 -5.74
C ASP A 225 -17.97 -2.71 -4.86
N GLU A 226 -18.25 -2.28 -3.65
CA GLU A 226 -19.13 -3.03 -2.73
C GLU A 226 -20.51 -3.28 -3.33
N PRO A 227 -21.15 -4.45 -3.03
CA PRO A 227 -22.48 -4.76 -3.50
C PRO A 227 -23.48 -3.66 -3.15
N GLY A 228 -24.26 -3.21 -4.15
CA GLY A 228 -25.29 -2.19 -3.98
C GLY A 228 -24.84 -0.74 -4.15
N THR A 229 -23.54 -0.47 -4.32
CA THR A 229 -23.03 0.89 -4.58
C THR A 229 -23.25 1.36 -6.02
N ASN A 230 -23.45 0.45 -6.95
CA ASN A 230 -23.46 0.68 -8.40
C ASN A 230 -22.20 1.37 -8.92
N ILE A 231 -21.08 1.23 -8.22
CA ILE A 231 -19.79 1.75 -8.63
C ILE A 231 -18.96 0.65 -9.30
N LEU A 232 -18.39 1.01 -10.45
CA LEU A 232 -17.43 0.20 -11.20
C LEU A 232 -16.13 0.98 -11.28
N GLU A 233 -15.02 0.38 -10.89
CA GLU A 233 -13.71 0.95 -11.09
C GLU A 233 -13.03 0.34 -12.32
N LEU A 234 -12.47 1.20 -13.15
CA LEU A 234 -11.61 0.85 -14.27
C LEU A 234 -10.20 1.33 -13.94
N MET A 235 -9.22 0.46 -14.04
CA MET A 235 -7.85 0.78 -13.66
C MET A 235 -6.85 0.35 -14.72
N CYS A 236 -5.85 1.21 -15.00
CA CYS A 236 -4.71 0.86 -15.84
C CYS A 236 -3.40 1.40 -15.24
N PHE A 237 -2.28 0.88 -15.72
CA PHE A 237 -0.96 1.41 -15.39
C PHE A 237 -0.54 2.47 -16.40
N GLY A 238 0.05 3.57 -15.89
CA GLY A 238 0.42 4.72 -16.69
C GLY A 238 -0.74 5.66 -16.98
N PRO A 239 -0.61 6.53 -17.99
CA PRO A 239 -1.67 7.46 -18.35
C PRO A 239 -2.87 6.74 -18.95
N GLY A 240 -4.08 7.11 -18.55
CA GLY A 240 -5.33 6.57 -19.04
C GLY A 240 -6.23 7.64 -19.65
N ASN A 241 -7.19 7.19 -20.47
CA ASN A 241 -8.26 8.02 -21.00
C ASN A 241 -9.61 7.45 -20.53
N PRO A 242 -10.42 8.19 -19.74
CA PRO A 242 -11.66 7.67 -19.18
C PRO A 242 -12.64 7.16 -20.24
N ASP A 243 -12.83 7.88 -21.33
CA ASP A 243 -13.82 7.53 -22.35
C ASP A 243 -13.42 6.25 -23.09
N GLU A 244 -12.12 6.09 -23.38
CA GLU A 244 -11.57 4.86 -23.97
C GLU A 244 -11.71 3.65 -23.04
N MET A 245 -11.39 3.85 -21.73
CA MET A 245 -11.49 2.79 -20.74
C MET A 245 -12.95 2.33 -20.56
N ILE A 246 -13.89 3.27 -20.51
CA ILE A 246 -15.33 3.00 -20.42
C ILE A 246 -15.81 2.27 -21.70
N ALA A 247 -15.40 2.71 -22.88
CA ALA A 247 -15.77 2.05 -24.12
C ALA A 247 -15.27 0.60 -24.18
N ARG A 248 -14.03 0.33 -23.76
CA ARG A 248 -13.47 -1.02 -23.68
C ARG A 248 -14.22 -1.89 -22.64
N ALA A 249 -14.54 -1.33 -21.49
CA ALA A 249 -15.34 -2.02 -20.48
C ALA A 249 -16.74 -2.38 -21.00
N ALA A 250 -17.39 -1.49 -21.74
CA ALA A 250 -18.71 -1.71 -22.34
C ALA A 250 -18.74 -2.86 -23.38
N VAL A 251 -17.64 -3.11 -24.08
CA VAL A 251 -17.51 -4.28 -24.96
C VAL A 251 -17.58 -5.59 -24.15
N ARG A 252 -16.98 -5.63 -22.98
CA ARG A 252 -16.93 -6.81 -22.09
C ARG A 252 -18.19 -6.95 -21.26
N LEU A 253 -18.73 -5.83 -20.77
CA LEU A 253 -19.92 -5.74 -19.92
C LEU A 253 -21.11 -5.28 -20.76
N THR A 254 -21.72 -6.21 -21.49
CA THR A 254 -22.88 -5.91 -22.34
C THR A 254 -24.00 -5.29 -21.51
N GLY A 255 -24.47 -4.13 -21.91
CA GLY A 255 -25.49 -3.37 -21.19
C GLY A 255 -24.95 -2.32 -20.23
N LEU A 256 -23.62 -2.19 -20.07
CA LEU A 256 -23.02 -1.16 -19.23
C LEU A 256 -23.53 0.24 -19.60
N LYS A 257 -24.08 0.94 -18.62
CA LYS A 257 -24.52 2.33 -18.74
C LYS A 257 -23.88 3.14 -17.62
N VAL A 258 -22.93 3.98 -17.98
CA VAL A 258 -22.24 4.89 -17.06
C VAL A 258 -23.01 6.22 -17.03
N LEU A 259 -23.46 6.64 -15.85
CA LEU A 259 -24.17 7.89 -15.64
C LEU A 259 -23.20 9.06 -15.41
N LYS A 260 -22.11 8.77 -14.68
CA LYS A 260 -21.13 9.75 -14.25
C LYS A 260 -19.82 9.02 -13.93
N TYR A 261 -18.70 9.71 -14.06
CA TYR A 261 -17.41 9.14 -13.61
C TYR A 261 -16.54 10.16 -12.89
N HIS A 262 -15.62 9.66 -12.09
CA HIS A 262 -14.52 10.37 -11.43
C HIS A 262 -13.21 9.71 -11.78
N ALA A 263 -12.27 10.47 -12.34
CA ALA A 263 -10.94 9.94 -12.68
C ALA A 263 -9.88 10.46 -11.71
N CYS A 264 -8.98 9.60 -11.29
CA CYS A 264 -7.86 9.95 -10.42
C CYS A 264 -6.56 9.26 -10.86
N LEU A 265 -5.44 9.90 -10.54
CA LEU A 265 -4.10 9.37 -10.76
C LEU A 265 -3.44 9.14 -9.41
N ASN A 266 -3.12 7.88 -9.12
CA ASN A 266 -2.36 7.49 -7.93
C ASN A 266 -0.90 7.28 -8.32
N GLN A 267 -0.01 8.05 -7.71
CA GLN A 267 1.40 8.06 -8.08
C GLN A 267 2.17 6.85 -7.56
N GLY A 268 2.96 6.27 -8.44
CA GLY A 268 4.09 5.40 -8.12
C GLY A 268 3.76 4.11 -7.37
N TYR A 269 3.37 3.06 -8.07
CA TYR A 269 3.22 1.72 -7.46
C TYR A 269 4.60 1.10 -7.17
N GLY A 270 5.16 1.50 -6.02
CA GLY A 270 6.48 1.03 -5.58
C GLY A 270 7.65 1.62 -6.38
N ILE A 271 8.75 0.90 -6.42
CA ILE A 271 9.96 1.26 -7.18
C ILE A 271 10.14 0.28 -8.34
N GLN A 272 10.37 0.82 -9.54
CA GLN A 272 10.74 0.02 -10.69
C GLN A 272 12.13 -0.58 -10.47
N LYS A 273 12.25 -1.90 -10.68
CA LYS A 273 13.50 -2.62 -10.52
C LYS A 273 13.99 -3.14 -11.86
N ALA A 274 15.24 -2.86 -12.16
CA ALA A 274 15.93 -3.42 -13.31
C ALA A 274 16.60 -4.78 -12.99
N SER A 275 16.87 -5.06 -11.70
CA SER A 275 17.55 -6.28 -11.25
C SER A 275 17.31 -6.58 -9.77
N ASN A 276 17.66 -7.78 -9.31
CA ASN A 276 17.67 -8.14 -7.88
C ASN A 276 18.60 -7.28 -7.03
N ALA A 277 19.56 -6.56 -7.63
CA ALA A 277 20.43 -5.61 -6.94
C ALA A 277 19.72 -4.32 -6.50
N ASP A 278 18.48 -4.10 -6.97
CA ASP A 278 17.69 -2.90 -6.67
C ASP A 278 16.86 -3.03 -5.39
N PHE A 279 16.97 -4.15 -4.68
CA PHE A 279 16.42 -4.27 -3.33
C PHE A 279 17.11 -3.28 -2.38
N ILE A 280 16.31 -2.50 -1.67
CA ILE A 280 16.80 -1.52 -0.71
C ILE A 280 16.77 -2.17 0.66
N SER A 281 17.90 -2.10 1.37
CA SER A 281 17.96 -2.54 2.75
C SER A 281 17.06 -1.66 3.62
N ALA A 282 16.33 -2.28 4.55
CA ALA A 282 15.64 -1.55 5.60
C ALA A 282 16.61 -0.80 6.52
N GLN A 283 17.84 -1.32 6.72
CA GLN A 283 18.89 -0.64 7.47
C GLN A 283 19.53 0.46 6.63
N THR A 284 19.51 1.69 7.13
CA THR A 284 20.24 2.82 6.56
C THR A 284 21.69 2.89 7.08
N PRO A 285 22.56 3.77 6.55
CA PRO A 285 23.86 4.05 7.15
C PRO A 285 23.81 4.64 8.58
N LEU A 286 22.67 5.17 8.99
CA LEU A 286 22.43 5.65 10.36
C LEU A 286 21.85 4.50 11.18
N PRO A 287 22.51 4.07 12.27
CA PRO A 287 22.14 2.84 12.99
C PRO A 287 20.77 2.91 13.69
N TRP A 288 20.23 4.10 13.85
CA TRP A 288 18.95 4.37 14.48
C TRP A 288 17.82 4.68 13.50
N LEU A 289 18.11 4.79 12.17
CA LEU A 289 17.12 5.09 11.14
C LEU A 289 16.92 3.87 10.23
N PHE A 290 15.68 3.44 10.14
CA PHE A 290 15.24 2.29 9.34
C PHE A 290 14.21 2.74 8.30
N LEU A 291 14.12 1.98 7.21
CA LEU A 291 13.11 2.14 6.17
C LEU A 291 12.13 0.98 6.20
N THR A 292 10.90 1.22 5.78
CA THR A 292 9.88 0.18 5.59
C THR A 292 9.01 0.51 4.37
N GLY A 293 8.02 -0.35 4.08
CA GLY A 293 7.02 -0.09 3.05
C GLY A 293 7.32 -0.77 1.71
N GLN A 294 6.44 -0.49 0.74
CA GLN A 294 6.47 -1.09 -0.59
C GLN A 294 7.69 -0.72 -1.43
N ASN A 295 8.39 0.36 -1.06
CA ASN A 295 9.52 0.89 -1.83
C ASN A 295 10.86 0.19 -1.55
N LEU A 296 10.90 -0.83 -0.68
CA LEU A 296 12.15 -1.55 -0.38
C LEU A 296 12.42 -2.72 -1.31
N GLY A 297 11.36 -3.29 -1.88
CA GLY A 297 11.62 -4.45 -2.70
C GLY A 297 10.40 -5.16 -3.22
N LEU A 298 9.44 -5.41 -2.38
CA LEU A 298 8.21 -6.12 -2.70
C LEU A 298 7.03 -5.16 -2.62
N HIS A 299 6.21 -5.12 -3.68
CA HIS A 299 5.04 -4.25 -3.75
C HIS A 299 3.78 -4.91 -3.19
N GLY A 300 2.72 -4.13 -3.06
CA GLY A 300 1.42 -4.59 -2.60
C GLY A 300 1.40 -4.98 -1.14
N ILE A 301 0.27 -5.50 -0.69
CA ILE A 301 0.01 -5.77 0.73
C ILE A 301 0.95 -6.83 1.30
N LEU A 302 1.12 -7.95 0.61
CA LEU A 302 2.02 -9.01 1.06
C LEU A 302 3.47 -8.52 1.10
N GLY A 303 3.93 -7.85 0.03
CA GLY A 303 5.30 -7.34 -0.04
C GLY A 303 5.61 -6.32 1.05
N THR A 304 4.71 -5.37 1.27
CA THR A 304 4.82 -4.39 2.35
C THR A 304 4.80 -5.05 3.74
N SER A 305 3.97 -6.09 3.93
CA SER A 305 3.91 -6.84 5.19
C SER A 305 5.22 -7.57 5.49
N ILE A 306 5.84 -8.17 4.47
CA ILE A 306 7.16 -8.81 4.60
C ILE A 306 8.23 -7.75 4.93
N SER A 307 8.19 -6.59 4.26
CA SER A 307 9.09 -5.47 4.53
C SER A 307 8.98 -5.01 5.99
N ALA A 308 7.76 -4.78 6.49
CA ALA A 308 7.52 -4.36 7.87
C ALA A 308 8.04 -5.39 8.89
N LEU A 309 7.80 -6.69 8.66
CA LEU A 309 8.34 -7.76 9.51
C LEU A 309 9.86 -7.74 9.57
N ASN A 310 10.52 -7.58 8.41
CA ASN A 310 11.98 -7.55 8.32
C ASN A 310 12.55 -6.32 9.02
N THR A 311 11.93 -5.15 8.84
CA THR A 311 12.32 -3.91 9.54
C THR A 311 12.21 -4.08 11.06
N CYS A 312 11.10 -4.61 11.55
CA CYS A 312 10.89 -4.83 12.98
C CYS A 312 11.84 -5.89 13.59
N LYS A 313 12.39 -6.82 12.79
CA LYS A 313 13.41 -7.78 13.25
C LYS A 313 14.78 -7.13 13.43
N MET A 314 15.09 -6.07 12.68
CA MET A 314 16.38 -5.38 12.77
C MET A 314 16.47 -4.47 13.99
N ILE A 315 15.33 -4.04 14.54
CA ILE A 315 15.29 -3.22 15.75
C ILE A 315 15.57 -4.14 16.93
N GLN A 316 16.75 -4.03 17.48
CA GLN A 316 17.13 -4.74 18.70
C GLN A 316 16.44 -4.10 19.89
N LEU A 317 15.56 -4.84 20.53
CA LEU A 317 14.81 -4.44 21.74
C LEU A 317 15.64 -4.61 23.00
#